data_9d67f114c35b2414f74882f27390095a
#
_entry.id   9d67f114c35b2414f74882f27390095a
#
_cell.length_a   1.000
_cell.length_b   1.000
_cell.length_c   1.000
_cell.angle_alpha   90.00
_cell.angle_beta   90.00
_cell.angle_gamma   90.00
#
_symmetry.space_group_name_H-M   'P 1'
#
loop_
_entity.id
_entity.type
_entity.pdbx_description
1 polymer ?
#
loop_
_entity_poly.entity_id
_entity_poly.type
_entity_poly.pdbx_seq_one_letter_code
_entity_poly.pdbx_strand_id
1 'polypeptide(L)'
;MKRLLNTLFVMTEDAYLALENDNVVIHQNDKTLAKVPLRSIEGIMCFSYKGASPALMGRCGKLGVSMAFYSSRGHYYCSVLGEENRNVLLRREQFRVADDEQKSLCYAKSFIVGKLYNAKWVLERTKRDHALRVNIDRLAEQSGKLSAALLEARKSLTVDELRGVEGLAAKDYFYAFDDLVLKNKDDFFFTNRSRRPPLDRLNALLSFCYSILTNDCIAALQGVGLDPYVGFMHTDRPGRASLALDLVEEFRPVLADRFVLTLVNTGAVKPGDFEIRENGGVLLSDSGRKKVLTAWQKKKSDQILHPFLQEKISWGLVPYVQALLLARSLRGDLDDYPPFMWK
;
A
#
# COMPACT_ATOMS: atom_id res chain seq x y z
N MET A 1 20.02 0.27 -2.07
CA MET A 1 19.87 -1.20 -2.06
C MET A 1 19.52 -1.65 -0.65
N LYS A 2 18.56 -2.53 -0.49
CA LYS A 2 18.17 -3.09 0.81
C LYS A 2 17.73 -4.55 0.65
N ARG A 3 18.05 -5.40 1.65
CA ARG A 3 17.56 -6.78 1.75
C ARG A 3 16.52 -6.85 2.85
N LEU A 4 15.32 -7.28 2.52
CA LEU A 4 14.21 -7.45 3.44
C LEU A 4 13.54 -8.79 3.16
N LEU A 5 13.28 -9.60 4.18
CA LEU A 5 12.64 -10.91 4.04
C LEU A 5 13.29 -11.76 2.92
N ASN A 6 14.61 -11.81 2.88
CA ASN A 6 15.41 -12.46 1.83
C ASN A 6 15.17 -11.91 0.39
N THR A 7 14.55 -10.77 0.23
CA THR A 7 14.35 -10.10 -1.05
C THR A 7 15.32 -8.93 -1.21
N LEU A 8 15.98 -8.86 -2.37
CA LEU A 8 16.90 -7.79 -2.73
C LEU A 8 16.13 -6.69 -3.47
N PHE A 9 16.04 -5.51 -2.87
CA PHE A 9 15.44 -4.31 -3.49
C PHE A 9 16.53 -3.45 -4.11
N VAL A 10 16.55 -3.35 -5.43
CA VAL A 10 17.51 -2.53 -6.18
C VAL A 10 16.85 -1.24 -6.61
N MET A 11 17.02 -0.19 -5.83
CA MET A 11 16.40 1.13 -6.03
C MET A 11 17.37 2.18 -6.61
N THR A 12 18.62 1.78 -6.86
CA THR A 12 19.63 2.65 -7.43
C THR A 12 19.29 2.92 -8.90
N GLU A 13 19.15 4.18 -9.29
CA GLU A 13 18.96 4.58 -10.68
C GLU A 13 20.15 4.11 -11.51
N ASP A 14 19.89 3.75 -12.77
CA ASP A 14 20.90 3.26 -13.72
C ASP A 14 21.70 2.02 -13.26
N ALA A 15 21.20 1.29 -12.25
CA ALA A 15 21.81 0.04 -11.87
C ALA A 15 21.50 -1.04 -12.92
N TYR A 16 22.54 -1.77 -13.33
CA TYR A 16 22.43 -2.97 -14.16
C TYR A 16 22.81 -4.20 -13.34
N LEU A 17 22.02 -5.26 -13.47
CA LEU A 17 22.23 -6.50 -12.73
C LEU A 17 22.87 -7.56 -13.63
N ALA A 18 24.01 -8.11 -13.20
CA ALA A 18 24.72 -9.17 -13.90
C ALA A 18 24.92 -10.41 -13.05
N LEU A 19 25.20 -11.54 -13.68
CA LEU A 19 25.58 -12.79 -13.02
C LEU A 19 27.08 -12.95 -13.02
N GLU A 20 27.70 -13.14 -11.85
CA GLU A 20 29.10 -13.56 -11.71
C GLU A 20 29.24 -14.59 -10.58
N ASN A 21 29.72 -15.78 -10.88
CA ASN A 21 30.00 -16.85 -9.89
C ASN A 21 28.81 -17.10 -8.91
N ASP A 22 27.61 -17.27 -9.45
CA ASP A 22 26.37 -17.44 -8.66
C ASP A 22 26.01 -16.24 -7.74
N ASN A 23 26.57 -15.05 -8.02
CA ASN A 23 26.19 -13.82 -7.35
C ASN A 23 25.43 -12.88 -8.31
N VAL A 24 24.47 -12.15 -7.77
CA VAL A 24 23.96 -10.94 -8.39
C VAL A 24 25.00 -9.85 -8.19
N VAL A 25 25.55 -9.34 -9.27
CA VAL A 25 26.47 -8.21 -9.25
C VAL A 25 25.72 -6.97 -9.75
N ILE A 26 25.76 -5.92 -8.95
CA ILE A 26 25.07 -4.67 -9.22
C ILE A 26 26.08 -3.65 -9.70
N HIS A 27 25.95 -3.22 -10.95
CA HIS A 27 26.80 -2.22 -11.56
C HIS A 27 26.07 -0.88 -11.70
N GLN A 28 26.79 0.22 -11.53
CA GLN A 28 26.37 1.57 -11.89
C GLN A 28 27.56 2.33 -12.45
N ASN A 29 27.45 2.88 -13.67
CA ASN A 29 28.50 3.64 -14.32
C ASN A 29 29.87 2.94 -14.25
N ASP A 30 29.94 1.69 -14.70
CA ASP A 30 31.12 0.81 -14.73
C ASP A 30 31.74 0.48 -13.35
N LYS A 31 31.08 0.87 -12.26
CA LYS A 31 31.48 0.49 -10.91
C LYS A 31 30.59 -0.60 -10.34
N THR A 32 31.21 -1.59 -9.72
CA THR A 32 30.48 -2.59 -8.93
C THR A 32 30.07 -1.99 -7.59
N LEU A 33 28.77 -1.87 -7.36
CA LEU A 33 28.21 -1.38 -6.09
C LEU A 33 28.13 -2.46 -5.03
N ALA A 34 27.76 -3.68 -5.45
CA ALA A 34 27.63 -4.81 -4.54
C ALA A 34 27.62 -6.16 -5.28
N LYS A 35 27.94 -7.22 -4.53
CA LYS A 35 27.77 -8.63 -4.91
C LYS A 35 26.94 -9.33 -3.85
N VAL A 36 25.88 -10.03 -4.27
CA VAL A 36 24.96 -10.73 -3.37
C VAL A 36 24.82 -12.17 -3.85
N PRO A 37 25.11 -13.18 -3.02
CA PRO A 37 24.95 -14.57 -3.38
C PRO A 37 23.50 -14.91 -3.68
N LEU A 38 23.19 -15.49 -4.85
CA LEU A 38 21.84 -15.87 -5.25
C LEU A 38 21.19 -16.86 -4.26
N ARG A 39 21.99 -17.76 -3.68
CA ARG A 39 21.51 -18.73 -2.67
C ARG A 39 21.04 -18.10 -1.36
N SER A 40 21.38 -16.82 -1.12
CA SER A 40 20.99 -16.08 0.10
C SER A 40 19.73 -15.28 -0.05
N ILE A 41 19.10 -15.30 -1.23
CA ILE A 41 17.90 -14.49 -1.55
C ILE A 41 16.83 -15.35 -2.19
N GLU A 42 15.58 -15.02 -1.93
CA GLU A 42 14.38 -15.64 -2.51
C GLU A 42 13.80 -14.81 -3.66
N GLY A 43 14.19 -13.53 -3.74
CA GLY A 43 13.65 -12.63 -4.77
C GLY A 43 14.51 -11.41 -5.02
N ILE A 44 14.31 -10.81 -6.19
CA ILE A 44 14.91 -9.54 -6.62
C ILE A 44 13.79 -8.64 -7.13
N MET A 45 13.69 -7.44 -6.59
CA MET A 45 12.81 -6.38 -7.07
C MET A 45 13.67 -5.23 -7.61
N CYS A 46 13.69 -5.08 -8.94
CA CYS A 46 14.54 -4.13 -9.64
C CYS A 46 13.73 -2.90 -10.07
N PHE A 47 14.05 -1.74 -9.52
CA PHE A 47 13.44 -0.44 -9.83
C PHE A 47 14.31 0.41 -10.78
N SER A 48 15.35 -0.19 -11.35
CA SER A 48 16.18 0.45 -12.37
C SER A 48 15.71 0.12 -13.78
N TYR A 49 15.77 1.10 -14.67
CA TYR A 49 15.38 0.91 -16.07
C TYR A 49 16.42 0.13 -16.91
N LYS A 50 17.69 0.06 -16.46
CA LYS A 50 18.72 -0.72 -17.17
C LYS A 50 18.53 -2.22 -17.09
N GLY A 51 17.74 -2.70 -16.14
CA GLY A 51 17.33 -4.10 -16.04
C GLY A 51 18.45 -5.06 -15.62
N ALA A 52 18.47 -6.25 -16.21
CA ALA A 52 19.38 -7.34 -15.85
C ALA A 52 19.85 -8.14 -17.07
N SER A 53 21.00 -8.84 -16.94
CA SER A 53 21.49 -9.72 -17.98
C SER A 53 20.59 -10.96 -18.17
N PRO A 54 20.42 -11.48 -19.40
CA PRO A 54 19.70 -12.73 -19.65
C PRO A 54 20.28 -13.92 -18.87
N ALA A 55 21.61 -13.94 -18.68
CA ALA A 55 22.28 -14.98 -17.90
C ALA A 55 21.81 -14.98 -16.43
N LEU A 56 21.67 -13.79 -15.79
CA LEU A 56 21.14 -13.66 -14.44
C LEU A 56 19.67 -14.07 -14.39
N MET A 57 18.85 -13.62 -15.34
CA MET A 57 17.43 -13.99 -15.43
C MET A 57 17.26 -15.50 -15.51
N GLY A 58 18.00 -16.17 -16.42
CA GLY A 58 17.96 -17.63 -16.57
C GLY A 58 18.46 -18.37 -15.32
N ARG A 59 19.50 -17.84 -14.64
CA ARG A 59 19.99 -18.45 -13.40
C ARG A 59 19.00 -18.29 -12.25
N CYS A 60 18.36 -17.11 -12.12
CA CYS A 60 17.28 -16.91 -11.16
C CYS A 60 16.12 -17.88 -11.39
N GLY A 61 15.69 -18.04 -12.65
CA GLY A 61 14.66 -19.01 -13.03
C GLY A 61 14.99 -20.43 -12.59
N LYS A 62 16.21 -20.92 -12.86
CA LYS A 62 16.69 -22.27 -12.46
C LYS A 62 16.77 -22.45 -10.94
N LEU A 63 17.13 -21.41 -10.20
CA LEU A 63 17.24 -21.47 -8.74
C LEU A 63 15.91 -21.19 -8.03
N GLY A 64 14.86 -20.83 -8.77
CA GLY A 64 13.57 -20.40 -8.22
C GLY A 64 13.65 -19.08 -7.43
N VAL A 65 14.61 -18.23 -7.75
CA VAL A 65 14.68 -16.86 -7.24
C VAL A 65 13.73 -16.00 -8.07
N SER A 66 12.70 -15.44 -7.45
CA SER A 66 11.77 -14.54 -8.15
C SER A 66 12.49 -13.26 -8.59
N MET A 67 12.19 -12.78 -9.80
CA MET A 67 12.75 -11.50 -10.27
C MET A 67 11.65 -10.67 -10.93
N ALA A 68 11.43 -9.45 -10.43
CA ALA A 68 10.44 -8.52 -10.96
C ALA A 68 11.07 -7.15 -11.25
N PHE A 69 10.58 -6.53 -12.32
CA PHE A 69 11.06 -5.23 -12.80
C PHE A 69 9.97 -4.17 -12.68
N TYR A 70 10.39 -2.98 -12.26
CA TYR A 70 9.53 -1.84 -12.02
C TYR A 70 10.16 -0.57 -12.57
N SER A 71 9.35 0.42 -12.89
CA SER A 71 9.84 1.78 -13.05
C SER A 71 10.39 2.30 -11.73
N SER A 72 11.21 3.36 -11.78
CA SER A 72 11.68 4.07 -10.57
C SER A 72 10.53 4.60 -9.70
N ARG A 73 9.31 4.72 -10.27
CA ARG A 73 8.09 5.16 -9.59
C ARG A 73 7.25 4.01 -9.05
N GLY A 74 7.68 2.75 -9.24
CA GLY A 74 7.02 1.55 -8.74
C GLY A 74 5.94 0.97 -9.67
N HIS A 75 5.82 1.45 -10.92
CA HIS A 75 4.95 0.81 -11.90
C HIS A 75 5.57 -0.53 -12.32
N TYR A 76 4.82 -1.60 -12.20
CA TYR A 76 5.24 -2.95 -12.58
C TYR A 76 5.39 -3.07 -14.10
N TYR A 77 6.49 -3.64 -14.56
CA TYR A 77 6.72 -3.94 -15.97
C TYR A 77 6.51 -5.41 -16.27
N CYS A 78 7.28 -6.27 -15.62
CA CYS A 78 7.24 -7.71 -15.86
C CYS A 78 7.95 -8.47 -14.74
N SER A 79 7.81 -9.79 -14.73
CA SER A 79 8.61 -10.70 -13.92
C SER A 79 9.20 -11.82 -14.76
N VAL A 80 10.33 -12.35 -14.29
CA VAL A 80 10.96 -13.53 -14.86
C VAL A 80 10.29 -14.77 -14.29
N LEU A 81 9.77 -15.61 -15.16
CA LEU A 81 9.23 -16.93 -14.83
C LEU A 81 10.28 -17.96 -15.25
N GLY A 82 10.69 -18.80 -14.31
CA GLY A 82 11.59 -19.92 -14.60
C GLY A 82 10.84 -21.15 -15.11
N GLU A 83 11.59 -22.18 -15.54
CA GLU A 83 11.02 -23.46 -16.01
C GLU A 83 10.19 -24.14 -14.90
N GLU A 84 10.64 -24.04 -13.64
CA GLU A 84 9.88 -24.46 -12.46
C GLU A 84 9.10 -23.29 -11.88
N ASN A 85 7.84 -23.19 -12.21
CA ASN A 85 6.96 -22.12 -11.74
C ASN A 85 6.50 -22.38 -10.29
N ARG A 86 7.38 -22.14 -9.30
CA ARG A 86 7.07 -22.30 -7.87
C ARG A 86 5.87 -21.45 -7.41
N ASN A 87 5.57 -20.37 -8.14
CA ASN A 87 4.41 -19.50 -7.85
C ASN A 87 3.06 -20.17 -8.11
N VAL A 88 3.02 -21.29 -8.82
CA VAL A 88 1.77 -22.03 -9.07
C VAL A 88 1.16 -22.55 -7.76
N LEU A 89 1.98 -23.02 -6.81
CA LEU A 89 1.48 -23.48 -5.51
C LEU A 89 0.95 -22.34 -4.65
N LEU A 90 1.62 -21.21 -4.67
CA LEU A 90 1.17 -20.00 -3.97
C LEU A 90 -0.17 -19.49 -4.52
N ARG A 91 -0.34 -19.43 -5.86
CA ARG A 91 -1.63 -19.03 -6.47
C ARG A 91 -2.73 -20.04 -6.18
N ARG A 92 -2.44 -21.33 -6.27
CA ARG A 92 -3.42 -22.37 -5.90
C ARG A 92 -3.87 -22.24 -4.46
N GLU A 93 -2.94 -21.94 -3.54
CA GLU A 93 -3.30 -21.71 -2.15
C GLU A 93 -4.10 -20.43 -1.97
N GLN A 94 -3.72 -19.33 -2.65
CA GLN A 94 -4.50 -18.11 -2.67
C GLN A 94 -5.96 -18.36 -3.11
N PHE A 95 -6.17 -19.13 -4.18
CA PHE A 95 -7.52 -19.43 -4.68
C PHE A 95 -8.29 -20.32 -3.69
N ARG A 96 -7.66 -21.34 -3.11
CA ARG A 96 -8.28 -22.17 -2.08
C ARG A 96 -8.71 -21.39 -0.85
N VAL A 97 -7.87 -20.43 -0.43
CA VAL A 97 -8.20 -19.52 0.67
C VAL A 97 -9.35 -18.61 0.28
N ALA A 98 -9.37 -18.09 -0.94
CA ALA A 98 -10.46 -17.22 -1.42
C ALA A 98 -11.80 -17.97 -1.53
N ASP A 99 -11.77 -19.26 -1.88
CA ASP A 99 -12.97 -20.13 -1.98
C ASP A 99 -13.45 -20.65 -0.60
N ASP A 100 -12.63 -20.51 0.45
CA ASP A 100 -12.95 -20.93 1.82
C ASP A 100 -13.33 -19.71 2.67
N GLU A 101 -14.61 -19.55 3.01
CA GLU A 101 -15.11 -18.41 3.76
C GLU A 101 -14.43 -18.18 5.11
N GLN A 102 -14.06 -19.25 5.83
CA GLN A 102 -13.43 -19.14 7.14
C GLN A 102 -11.97 -18.68 7.02
N LYS A 103 -11.22 -19.23 6.06
CA LYS A 103 -9.85 -18.82 5.79
C LYS A 103 -9.81 -17.39 5.23
N SER A 104 -10.68 -17.08 4.28
CA SER A 104 -10.86 -15.74 3.74
C SER A 104 -11.14 -14.71 4.83
N LEU A 105 -12.02 -15.05 5.77
CA LEU A 105 -12.37 -14.19 6.90
C LEU A 105 -11.15 -13.90 7.79
N CYS A 106 -10.24 -14.85 8.00
CA CYS A 106 -9.03 -14.62 8.80
C CYS A 106 -8.15 -13.51 8.19
N TYR A 107 -7.90 -13.58 6.88
CA TYR A 107 -7.13 -12.53 6.17
C TYR A 107 -7.89 -11.21 6.12
N ALA A 108 -9.18 -11.24 5.81
CA ALA A 108 -10.04 -10.06 5.79
C ALA A 108 -10.02 -9.31 7.14
N LYS A 109 -10.11 -10.04 8.26
CA LYS A 109 -9.98 -9.47 9.61
C LYS A 109 -8.65 -8.75 9.79
N SER A 110 -7.55 -9.35 9.35
CA SER A 110 -6.23 -8.73 9.49
C SER A 110 -6.15 -7.39 8.76
N PHE A 111 -6.63 -7.31 7.51
CA PHE A 111 -6.68 -6.06 6.76
C PHE A 111 -7.52 -4.99 7.44
N ILE A 112 -8.71 -5.37 7.93
CA ILE A 112 -9.61 -4.41 8.59
C ILE A 112 -9.11 -4.00 9.96
N VAL A 113 -8.55 -4.90 10.74
CA VAL A 113 -7.89 -4.56 12.02
C VAL A 113 -6.76 -3.55 11.79
N GLY A 114 -5.91 -3.77 10.76
CA GLY A 114 -4.87 -2.81 10.36
C GLY A 114 -5.45 -1.44 10.01
N LYS A 115 -6.50 -1.41 9.16
CA LYS A 115 -7.22 -0.17 8.81
C LYS A 115 -7.74 0.58 10.02
N LEU A 116 -8.52 -0.09 10.87
CA LEU A 116 -9.17 0.53 12.03
C LEU A 116 -8.15 1.03 13.05
N TYR A 117 -7.10 0.24 13.30
CA TYR A 117 -5.98 0.66 14.14
C TYR A 117 -5.33 1.93 13.61
N ASN A 118 -5.00 1.95 12.33
CA ASN A 118 -4.34 3.07 11.69
C ASN A 118 -5.24 4.32 11.64
N ALA A 119 -6.53 4.17 11.36
CA ALA A 119 -7.50 5.26 11.39
C ALA A 119 -7.61 5.89 12.79
N LYS A 120 -7.71 5.06 13.83
CA LYS A 120 -7.68 5.52 15.22
C LYS A 120 -6.44 6.36 15.50
N TRP A 121 -5.25 5.86 15.12
CA TRP A 121 -4.00 6.57 15.42
C TRP A 121 -3.82 7.86 14.62
N VAL A 122 -4.46 8.02 13.47
CA VAL A 122 -4.54 9.31 12.78
C VAL A 122 -5.29 10.34 13.62
N LEU A 123 -6.45 9.97 14.19
CA LEU A 123 -7.22 10.85 15.09
C LEU A 123 -6.46 11.16 16.37
N GLU A 124 -5.93 10.14 17.05
CA GLU A 124 -5.19 10.31 18.31
C GLU A 124 -3.95 11.20 18.17
N ARG A 125 -3.20 11.02 17.07
CA ARG A 125 -2.04 11.86 16.79
C ARG A 125 -2.43 13.31 16.52
N THR A 126 -3.49 13.55 15.73
CA THR A 126 -3.96 14.91 15.47
C THR A 126 -4.47 15.58 16.75
N LYS A 127 -5.22 14.85 17.58
CA LYS A 127 -5.67 15.31 18.89
C LYS A 127 -4.50 15.73 19.79
N ARG A 128 -3.42 14.92 19.83
CA ARG A 128 -2.23 15.20 20.63
C ARG A 128 -1.42 16.38 20.10
N ASP A 129 -1.16 16.39 18.78
CA ASP A 129 -0.21 17.33 18.18
C ASP A 129 -0.85 18.70 17.89
N HIS A 130 -2.20 18.80 17.83
CA HIS A 130 -2.95 20.00 17.47
C HIS A 130 -4.14 20.31 18.39
N ALA A 131 -4.03 19.98 19.68
CA ALA A 131 -5.11 20.10 20.67
C ALA A 131 -5.84 21.45 20.66
N LEU A 132 -5.12 22.57 20.47
CA LEU A 132 -5.69 23.93 20.47
C LEU A 132 -6.42 24.32 19.17
N ARG A 133 -6.41 23.45 18.16
CA ARG A 133 -6.90 23.77 16.81
C ARG A 133 -7.99 22.83 16.31
N VAL A 134 -8.28 21.78 17.05
CA VAL A 134 -9.21 20.72 16.66
C VAL A 134 -10.28 20.53 17.74
N ASN A 135 -11.40 19.92 17.38
CA ASN A 135 -12.42 19.52 18.34
C ASN A 135 -11.97 18.21 19.04
N ILE A 136 -11.34 18.36 20.24
CA ILE A 136 -10.78 17.27 21.02
C ILE A 136 -11.86 16.25 21.39
N ASP A 137 -13.04 16.69 21.80
CA ASP A 137 -14.14 15.83 22.26
C ASP A 137 -14.63 14.95 21.11
N ARG A 138 -14.84 15.54 19.92
CA ARG A 138 -15.23 14.79 18.71
C ARG A 138 -14.16 13.77 18.33
N LEU A 139 -12.89 14.18 18.29
CA LEU A 139 -11.79 13.27 17.95
C LEU A 139 -11.67 12.12 18.96
N ALA A 140 -11.85 12.39 20.26
CA ALA A 140 -11.83 11.39 21.31
C ALA A 140 -13.01 10.42 21.19
N GLU A 141 -14.23 10.93 20.95
CA GLU A 141 -15.43 10.11 20.73
C GLU A 141 -15.25 9.16 19.54
N GLN A 142 -14.83 9.68 18.37
CA GLN A 142 -14.67 8.86 17.18
C GLN A 142 -13.51 7.86 17.31
N SER A 143 -12.41 8.24 17.98
CA SER A 143 -11.32 7.32 18.33
C SER A 143 -11.80 6.19 19.26
N GLY A 144 -12.69 6.48 20.20
CA GLY A 144 -13.35 5.48 21.05
C GLY A 144 -14.20 4.50 20.24
N LYS A 145 -15.02 5.00 19.30
CA LYS A 145 -15.81 4.16 18.39
C LYS A 145 -14.94 3.24 17.53
N LEU A 146 -13.83 3.77 16.97
CA LEU A 146 -12.86 2.96 16.23
C LEU A 146 -12.20 1.88 17.11
N SER A 147 -11.99 2.15 18.40
CA SER A 147 -11.49 1.14 19.35
C SER A 147 -12.50 0.03 19.60
N ALA A 148 -13.78 0.36 19.72
CA ALA A 148 -14.84 -0.64 19.81
C ALA A 148 -14.98 -1.46 18.51
N ALA A 149 -14.95 -0.79 17.36
CA ALA A 149 -15.01 -1.44 16.05
C ALA A 149 -13.83 -2.42 15.83
N LEU A 150 -12.63 -2.15 16.37
CA LEU A 150 -11.49 -3.08 16.37
C LEU A 150 -11.82 -4.41 17.08
N LEU A 151 -12.53 -4.33 18.21
CA LEU A 151 -12.92 -5.52 18.96
C LEU A 151 -14.02 -6.30 18.23
N GLU A 152 -15.00 -5.60 17.66
CA GLU A 152 -16.07 -6.22 16.87
C GLU A 152 -15.53 -6.87 15.58
N ALA A 153 -14.61 -6.21 14.87
CA ALA A 153 -13.96 -6.79 13.68
C ALA A 153 -13.27 -8.12 13.97
N ARG A 154 -12.62 -8.25 15.14
CA ARG A 154 -11.98 -9.50 15.56
C ARG A 154 -13.00 -10.61 15.85
N LYS A 155 -14.19 -10.25 16.34
CA LYS A 155 -15.25 -11.20 16.71
C LYS A 155 -16.15 -11.59 15.54
N SER A 156 -16.15 -10.84 14.42
CA SER A 156 -16.99 -11.12 13.27
C SER A 156 -16.87 -12.58 12.83
N LEU A 157 -17.97 -13.23 12.54
CA LEU A 157 -18.03 -14.64 12.15
C LEU A 157 -18.15 -14.81 10.64
N THR A 158 -18.50 -13.74 9.93
CA THR A 158 -18.65 -13.73 8.47
C THR A 158 -17.97 -12.49 7.86
N VAL A 159 -17.65 -12.56 6.57
CA VAL A 159 -17.10 -11.41 5.82
C VAL A 159 -18.15 -10.28 5.72
N ASP A 160 -19.43 -10.60 5.66
CA ASP A 160 -20.49 -9.59 5.58
C ASP A 160 -20.68 -8.83 6.91
N GLU A 161 -20.59 -9.51 8.05
CA GLU A 161 -20.52 -8.84 9.36
C GLU A 161 -19.30 -7.91 9.43
N LEU A 162 -18.13 -8.39 9.00
CA LEU A 162 -16.91 -7.61 8.97
C LEU A 162 -17.04 -6.36 8.07
N ARG A 163 -17.70 -6.48 6.91
CA ARG A 163 -18.02 -5.34 6.03
C ARG A 163 -18.95 -4.33 6.70
N GLY A 164 -19.94 -4.82 7.47
CA GLY A 164 -20.81 -3.96 8.27
C GLY A 164 -20.04 -3.14 9.30
N VAL A 165 -19.16 -3.79 10.06
CA VAL A 165 -18.28 -3.13 11.05
C VAL A 165 -17.35 -2.12 10.36
N GLU A 166 -16.73 -2.49 9.25
CA GLU A 166 -15.86 -1.61 8.47
C GLU A 166 -16.60 -0.37 7.97
N GLY A 167 -17.79 -0.56 7.38
CA GLY A 167 -18.60 0.53 6.83
C GLY A 167 -19.02 1.54 7.89
N LEU A 168 -19.45 1.08 9.07
CA LEU A 168 -19.82 1.94 10.20
C LEU A 168 -18.58 2.69 10.72
N ALA A 169 -17.48 1.99 10.93
CA ALA A 169 -16.23 2.60 11.39
C ALA A 169 -15.66 3.63 10.40
N ALA A 170 -15.80 3.36 9.08
CA ALA A 170 -15.42 4.33 8.05
C ALA A 170 -16.27 5.60 8.13
N LYS A 171 -17.60 5.47 8.38
CA LYS A 171 -18.49 6.61 8.61
C LYS A 171 -18.05 7.43 9.83
N ASP A 172 -17.74 6.78 10.93
CA ASP A 172 -17.28 7.44 12.16
C ASP A 172 -15.94 8.15 11.95
N TYR A 173 -14.99 7.52 11.27
CA TYR A 173 -13.71 8.14 10.91
C TYR A 173 -13.89 9.38 10.03
N PHE A 174 -14.67 9.28 8.97
CA PHE A 174 -14.91 10.40 8.05
C PHE A 174 -15.79 11.50 8.66
N TYR A 175 -16.60 11.21 9.68
CA TYR A 175 -17.32 12.23 10.43
C TYR A 175 -16.39 13.23 11.15
N ALA A 176 -15.22 12.74 11.59
CA ALA A 176 -14.20 13.59 12.21
C ALA A 176 -13.17 14.16 11.21
N PHE A 177 -13.26 13.81 9.91
CA PHE A 177 -12.20 14.09 8.95
C PHE A 177 -11.98 15.59 8.70
N ASP A 178 -13.06 16.40 8.74
CA ASP A 178 -12.95 17.84 8.58
C ASP A 178 -12.16 18.53 9.71
N ASP A 179 -12.20 17.97 10.92
CA ASP A 179 -11.42 18.48 12.05
C ASP A 179 -9.90 18.32 11.84
N LEU A 180 -9.49 17.40 10.96
CA LEU A 180 -8.08 17.19 10.61
C LEU A 180 -7.54 18.21 9.61
N VAL A 181 -8.42 19.00 9.00
CA VAL A 181 -8.06 20.11 8.11
C VAL A 181 -7.78 21.34 8.98
N LEU A 182 -6.50 21.72 9.06
CA LEU A 182 -6.04 22.78 9.97
C LEU A 182 -5.90 24.14 9.30
N LYS A 183 -5.87 24.20 7.96
CA LYS A 183 -5.71 25.41 7.17
C LYS A 183 -6.61 25.39 5.93
N ASN A 184 -6.92 26.58 5.42
CA ASN A 184 -7.66 26.77 4.17
C ASN A 184 -9.03 26.07 4.16
N LYS A 185 -9.74 26.08 5.28
CA LYS A 185 -11.04 25.41 5.44
C LYS A 185 -12.11 25.92 4.49
N ASP A 186 -12.07 27.18 4.08
CA ASP A 186 -13.00 27.78 3.11
C ASP A 186 -12.88 27.09 1.73
N ASP A 187 -11.69 26.67 1.36
CA ASP A 187 -11.38 26.04 0.09
C ASP A 187 -11.33 24.50 0.16
N PHE A 188 -10.94 23.98 1.31
CA PHE A 188 -10.77 22.55 1.58
C PHE A 188 -11.61 22.14 2.78
N PHE A 189 -12.86 21.87 2.55
CA PHE A 189 -13.80 21.35 3.54
C PHE A 189 -14.18 19.90 3.21
N PHE A 190 -14.61 19.17 4.19
CA PHE A 190 -15.06 17.80 4.04
C PHE A 190 -16.42 17.62 4.72
N THR A 191 -17.44 17.34 3.93
CA THR A 191 -18.79 17.10 4.46
C THR A 191 -19.04 15.59 4.64
N ASN A 192 -18.83 14.83 3.57
CA ASN A 192 -18.98 13.40 3.55
C ASN A 192 -18.11 12.78 2.43
N ARG A 193 -17.95 11.45 2.44
CA ARG A 193 -17.15 10.76 1.41
C ARG A 193 -17.95 10.62 0.11
N SER A 194 -17.59 11.39 -0.93
CA SER A 194 -18.08 11.26 -2.31
C SER A 194 -16.99 10.71 -3.23
N ARG A 195 -17.37 9.85 -4.20
CA ARG A 195 -16.37 9.10 -5.00
C ARG A 195 -16.58 9.22 -6.51
N ARG A 196 -17.81 9.19 -6.99
CA ARG A 196 -18.14 9.11 -8.43
C ARG A 196 -19.35 9.97 -8.75
N PRO A 197 -19.14 11.26 -9.01
CA PRO A 197 -17.88 12.01 -8.93
C PRO A 197 -17.51 12.43 -7.49
N PRO A 198 -16.24 12.80 -7.22
CA PRO A 198 -15.88 13.56 -6.02
C PRO A 198 -16.54 14.95 -6.09
N LEU A 199 -17.13 15.43 -4.98
CA LEU A 199 -17.90 16.68 -4.96
C LEU A 199 -17.17 17.85 -4.28
N ASP A 200 -15.99 17.59 -3.73
CA ASP A 200 -15.10 18.58 -3.14
C ASP A 200 -13.63 18.24 -3.41
N ARG A 201 -12.74 19.20 -3.12
CA ARG A 201 -11.31 19.08 -3.39
C ARG A 201 -10.63 17.99 -2.55
N LEU A 202 -11.05 17.80 -1.29
CA LEU A 202 -10.53 16.74 -0.43
C LEU A 202 -10.90 15.34 -0.97
N ASN A 203 -12.16 15.17 -1.36
CA ASN A 203 -12.62 13.93 -1.98
C ASN A 203 -11.90 13.63 -3.31
N ALA A 204 -11.59 14.68 -4.10
CA ALA A 204 -10.79 14.54 -5.32
C ALA A 204 -9.37 14.04 -5.02
N LEU A 205 -8.69 14.65 -4.03
CA LEU A 205 -7.35 14.23 -3.58
C LEU A 205 -7.37 12.80 -3.04
N LEU A 206 -8.30 12.48 -2.14
CA LEU A 206 -8.43 11.13 -1.56
C LEU A 206 -8.64 10.08 -2.66
N SER A 207 -9.54 10.34 -3.61
CA SER A 207 -9.82 9.40 -4.70
C SER A 207 -8.60 9.19 -5.61
N PHE A 208 -7.87 10.25 -5.91
CA PHE A 208 -6.65 10.20 -6.70
C PHE A 208 -5.53 9.44 -5.96
N CYS A 209 -5.29 9.75 -4.68
CA CYS A 209 -4.27 9.08 -3.87
C CYS A 209 -4.59 7.61 -3.63
N TYR A 210 -5.86 7.25 -3.43
CA TYR A 210 -6.28 5.84 -3.33
C TYR A 210 -6.02 5.08 -4.63
N SER A 211 -6.24 5.71 -5.79
CA SER A 211 -5.94 5.07 -7.08
C SER A 211 -4.44 4.81 -7.25
N ILE A 212 -3.59 5.77 -6.89
CA ILE A 212 -2.13 5.59 -6.94
C ILE A 212 -1.69 4.47 -5.99
N LEU A 213 -2.20 4.49 -4.75
CA LEU A 213 -1.85 3.49 -3.74
C LEU A 213 -2.33 2.09 -4.15
N THR A 214 -3.50 1.97 -4.78
CA THR A 214 -3.99 0.71 -5.33
C THR A 214 -3.05 0.18 -6.42
N ASN A 215 -2.54 1.04 -7.30
CA ASN A 215 -1.57 0.64 -8.32
C ASN A 215 -0.24 0.19 -7.69
N ASP A 216 0.23 0.85 -6.63
CA ASP A 216 1.42 0.41 -5.88
C ASP A 216 1.19 -1.00 -5.26
N CYS A 217 -0.01 -1.28 -4.72
CA CYS A 217 -0.36 -2.60 -4.18
C CYS A 217 -0.50 -3.68 -5.27
N ILE A 218 -1.12 -3.35 -6.43
CA ILE A 218 -1.17 -4.27 -7.58
C ILE A 218 0.24 -4.68 -8.00
N ALA A 219 1.14 -3.71 -8.17
CA ALA A 219 2.52 -3.96 -8.54
C ALA A 219 3.25 -4.83 -7.51
N ALA A 220 3.04 -4.56 -6.21
CA ALA A 220 3.64 -5.34 -5.14
C ALA A 220 3.17 -6.80 -5.13
N LEU A 221 1.86 -7.04 -5.28
CA LEU A 221 1.28 -8.40 -5.33
C LEU A 221 1.75 -9.17 -6.55
N GLN A 222 1.77 -8.54 -7.73
CA GLN A 222 2.30 -9.17 -8.96
C GLN A 222 3.77 -9.57 -8.79
N GLY A 223 4.57 -8.70 -8.16
CA GLY A 223 5.99 -8.95 -7.95
C GLY A 223 6.31 -10.13 -7.04
N VAL A 224 5.41 -10.49 -6.12
CA VAL A 224 5.55 -11.68 -5.26
C VAL A 224 4.83 -12.91 -5.82
N GLY A 225 4.16 -12.78 -6.98
CA GLY A 225 3.48 -13.87 -7.66
C GLY A 225 2.06 -14.14 -7.18
N LEU A 226 1.44 -13.24 -6.44
CA LEU A 226 0.02 -13.26 -6.10
C LEU A 226 -0.82 -12.65 -7.21
N ASP A 227 -2.04 -13.13 -7.37
CA ASP A 227 -3.02 -12.54 -8.28
C ASP A 227 -3.71 -11.35 -7.57
N PRO A 228 -3.54 -10.10 -8.04
CA PRO A 228 -4.15 -8.94 -7.40
C PRO A 228 -5.68 -8.90 -7.52
N TYR A 229 -6.29 -9.72 -8.37
CA TYR A 229 -7.73 -9.73 -8.62
C TYR A 229 -8.51 -10.69 -7.73
N VAL A 230 -7.87 -11.69 -7.13
CA VAL A 230 -8.49 -12.69 -6.24
C VAL A 230 -8.32 -12.24 -4.79
N GLY A 231 -9.38 -11.66 -4.22
CA GLY A 231 -9.40 -11.07 -2.88
C GLY A 231 -10.00 -11.99 -1.82
N PHE A 232 -9.93 -11.53 -0.56
CA PHE A 232 -10.47 -12.26 0.60
C PHE A 232 -11.67 -11.53 1.21
N MET A 233 -11.70 -10.20 1.15
CA MET A 233 -12.81 -9.38 1.63
C MET A 233 -13.64 -8.81 0.48
N HIS A 234 -12.98 -8.24 -0.51
CA HIS A 234 -13.63 -7.70 -1.68
C HIS A 234 -14.01 -8.83 -2.64
N THR A 235 -15.30 -8.92 -2.98
CA THR A 235 -15.81 -9.92 -3.93
C THR A 235 -15.18 -9.75 -5.31
N ASP A 236 -14.86 -10.84 -5.95
CA ASP A 236 -14.30 -10.87 -7.29
C ASP A 236 -15.31 -10.32 -8.31
N ARG A 237 -14.80 -9.43 -9.17
CA ARG A 237 -15.55 -8.84 -10.29
C ARG A 237 -14.59 -8.59 -11.45
N PRO A 238 -15.00 -8.77 -12.70
CA PRO A 238 -14.16 -8.46 -13.85
C PRO A 238 -13.57 -7.05 -13.76
N GLY A 239 -12.25 -6.93 -13.90
CA GLY A 239 -11.53 -5.66 -13.84
C GLY A 239 -11.35 -5.05 -12.44
N ARG A 240 -11.78 -5.74 -11.37
CA ARG A 240 -11.61 -5.27 -9.99
C ARG A 240 -10.43 -5.99 -9.33
N ALA A 241 -9.39 -5.25 -8.99
CA ALA A 241 -8.23 -5.80 -8.28
C ALA A 241 -8.54 -6.02 -6.79
N SER A 242 -9.35 -7.06 -6.49
CA SER A 242 -9.94 -7.30 -5.17
C SER A 242 -8.90 -7.46 -4.06
N LEU A 243 -7.84 -8.26 -4.26
CA LEU A 243 -6.78 -8.41 -3.25
C LEU A 243 -5.97 -7.12 -3.06
N ALA A 244 -5.73 -6.38 -4.14
CA ALA A 244 -5.06 -5.08 -4.00
C ALA A 244 -5.91 -4.10 -3.20
N LEU A 245 -7.24 -4.12 -3.38
CA LEU A 245 -8.16 -3.31 -2.57
C LEU A 245 -8.18 -3.76 -1.11
N ASP A 246 -8.09 -5.06 -0.83
CA ASP A 246 -7.96 -5.59 0.53
C ASP A 246 -6.68 -5.06 1.19
N LEU A 247 -5.55 -5.20 0.52
CA LEU A 247 -4.25 -4.74 1.04
C LEU A 247 -4.18 -3.23 1.24
N VAL A 248 -4.80 -2.45 0.35
CA VAL A 248 -4.86 -0.97 0.43
C VAL A 248 -5.53 -0.50 1.72
N GLU A 249 -6.49 -1.28 2.27
CA GLU A 249 -7.23 -0.86 3.46
C GLU A 249 -6.30 -0.52 4.64
N GLU A 250 -5.21 -1.27 4.82
CA GLU A 250 -4.23 -1.02 5.89
C GLU A 250 -3.53 0.33 5.74
N PHE A 251 -3.35 0.80 4.50
CA PHE A 251 -2.53 1.98 4.20
C PHE A 251 -3.34 3.25 4.02
N ARG A 252 -4.65 3.15 3.74
CA ARG A 252 -5.49 4.33 3.49
C ARG A 252 -5.31 5.41 4.56
N PRO A 253 -5.49 5.12 5.87
CA PRO A 253 -5.41 6.18 6.87
C PRO A 253 -3.99 6.76 7.02
N VAL A 254 -2.98 5.89 7.12
CA VAL A 254 -1.62 6.30 7.50
C VAL A 254 -0.78 6.82 6.34
N LEU A 255 -1.05 6.40 5.12
CA LEU A 255 -0.30 6.84 3.95
C LEU A 255 -1.12 7.83 3.10
N ALA A 256 -2.31 7.43 2.60
CA ALA A 256 -3.06 8.28 1.68
C ALA A 256 -3.74 9.45 2.38
N ASP A 257 -4.53 9.22 3.44
CA ASP A 257 -5.29 10.29 4.12
C ASP A 257 -4.35 11.30 4.76
N ARG A 258 -3.34 10.84 5.50
CA ARG A 258 -2.33 11.73 6.09
C ARG A 258 -1.53 12.51 5.04
N PHE A 259 -1.27 11.90 3.89
CA PHE A 259 -0.59 12.59 2.80
C PHE A 259 -1.48 13.72 2.24
N VAL A 260 -2.76 13.44 1.99
CA VAL A 260 -3.74 14.45 1.55
C VAL A 260 -3.84 15.60 2.57
N LEU A 261 -4.02 15.28 3.85
CA LEU A 261 -4.03 16.28 4.92
C LEU A 261 -2.74 17.10 4.98
N THR A 262 -1.59 16.46 4.76
CA THR A 262 -0.30 17.17 4.69
C THR A 262 -0.26 18.15 3.52
N LEU A 263 -0.70 17.75 2.32
CA LEU A 263 -0.73 18.64 1.15
C LEU A 263 -1.60 19.89 1.39
N VAL A 264 -2.74 19.70 2.02
CA VAL A 264 -3.68 20.80 2.32
C VAL A 264 -3.15 21.67 3.47
N ASN A 265 -2.76 21.07 4.57
CA ASN A 265 -2.33 21.79 5.77
C ASN A 265 -1.00 22.54 5.60
N THR A 266 -0.16 22.12 4.65
CA THR A 266 1.06 22.85 4.28
C THR A 266 0.84 23.86 3.15
N GLY A 267 -0.34 23.87 2.50
CA GLY A 267 -0.62 24.71 1.33
C GLY A 267 0.12 24.29 0.07
N ALA A 268 0.56 23.02 0.00
CA ALA A 268 1.23 22.46 -1.18
C ALA A 268 0.28 22.36 -2.39
N VAL A 269 -1.01 22.21 -2.14
CA VAL A 269 -2.08 22.28 -3.15
C VAL A 269 -2.95 23.52 -2.90
N LYS A 270 -3.46 24.11 -3.97
CA LYS A 270 -4.28 25.33 -3.96
C LYS A 270 -5.56 25.11 -4.76
N PRO A 271 -6.61 25.95 -4.58
CA PRO A 271 -7.85 25.83 -5.35
C PRO A 271 -7.66 25.77 -6.87
N GLY A 272 -6.70 26.51 -7.42
CA GLY A 272 -6.36 26.50 -8.85
C GLY A 272 -5.71 25.21 -9.38
N ASP A 273 -5.40 24.27 -8.50
CA ASP A 273 -4.93 22.93 -8.91
C ASP A 273 -6.10 21.97 -9.23
N PHE A 274 -7.35 22.48 -9.21
CA PHE A 274 -8.57 21.70 -9.41
C PHE A 274 -9.44 22.31 -10.49
N GLU A 275 -10.22 21.48 -11.16
CA GLU A 275 -11.25 21.83 -12.14
C GLU A 275 -12.60 21.36 -11.61
N ILE A 276 -13.60 22.25 -11.68
CA ILE A 276 -14.99 21.92 -11.36
C ILE A 276 -15.70 21.63 -12.68
N ARG A 277 -16.27 20.45 -12.80
CA ARG A 277 -17.04 20.02 -13.98
C ARG A 277 -18.49 20.51 -13.90
N GLU A 278 -19.18 20.58 -15.04
CA GLU A 278 -20.60 20.99 -15.13
C GLU A 278 -21.53 20.17 -14.22
N ASN A 279 -21.22 18.90 -14.03
CA ASN A 279 -21.97 17.99 -13.12
C ASN A 279 -21.61 18.15 -11.64
N GLY A 280 -20.89 19.19 -11.26
CA GLY A 280 -20.42 19.46 -9.90
C GLY A 280 -19.23 18.61 -9.45
N GLY A 281 -18.73 17.70 -10.29
CA GLY A 281 -17.57 16.88 -9.98
C GLY A 281 -16.29 17.71 -9.94
N VAL A 282 -15.45 17.46 -8.92
CA VAL A 282 -14.15 18.13 -8.73
C VAL A 282 -13.03 17.17 -9.09
N LEU A 283 -12.15 17.58 -9.99
CA LEU A 283 -11.00 16.80 -10.45
C LEU A 283 -9.72 17.61 -10.28
N LEU A 284 -8.59 16.93 -10.15
CA LEU A 284 -7.28 17.58 -10.25
C LEU A 284 -7.00 17.99 -11.72
N SER A 285 -6.56 19.24 -11.92
CA SER A 285 -6.01 19.69 -13.19
C SER A 285 -4.71 18.94 -13.53
N ASP A 286 -4.21 19.06 -14.77
CA ASP A 286 -2.94 18.43 -15.16
C ASP A 286 -1.77 18.91 -14.30
N SER A 287 -1.71 20.21 -14.01
CA SER A 287 -0.70 20.78 -13.12
C SER A 287 -0.85 20.27 -11.69
N GLY A 288 -2.10 20.19 -11.19
CA GLY A 288 -2.42 19.62 -9.88
C GLY A 288 -2.01 18.15 -9.77
N ARG A 289 -2.33 17.33 -10.77
CA ARG A 289 -1.89 15.93 -10.82
C ARG A 289 -0.38 15.78 -10.76
N LYS A 290 0.34 16.56 -11.58
CA LYS A 290 1.81 16.54 -11.60
C LYS A 290 2.39 16.93 -10.22
N LYS A 291 1.83 17.96 -9.59
CA LYS A 291 2.23 18.41 -8.26
C LYS A 291 2.04 17.31 -7.19
N VAL A 292 0.84 16.70 -7.16
CA VAL A 292 0.53 15.62 -6.21
C VAL A 292 1.42 14.39 -6.45
N LEU A 293 1.64 13.99 -7.71
CA LEU A 293 2.52 12.87 -8.06
C LEU A 293 3.98 13.11 -7.63
N THR A 294 4.49 14.32 -7.83
CA THR A 294 5.85 14.69 -7.40
C THR A 294 5.97 14.61 -5.88
N ALA A 295 5.00 15.15 -5.16
CA ALA A 295 4.96 15.07 -3.70
C ALA A 295 4.80 13.63 -3.19
N TRP A 296 4.01 12.78 -3.89
CA TRP A 296 3.85 11.36 -3.57
C TRP A 296 5.17 10.60 -3.69
N GLN A 297 5.93 10.81 -4.79
CA GLN A 297 7.24 10.19 -4.97
C GLN A 297 8.23 10.62 -3.86
N LYS A 298 8.21 11.90 -3.47
CA LYS A 298 9.00 12.38 -2.34
C LYS A 298 8.58 11.68 -1.04
N LYS A 299 7.27 11.55 -0.80
CA LYS A 299 6.74 10.83 0.39
C LYS A 299 7.18 9.37 0.43
N LYS A 300 7.23 8.70 -0.71
CA LYS A 300 7.72 7.30 -0.80
C LYS A 300 9.18 7.15 -0.37
N SER A 301 10.00 8.21 -0.41
CA SER A 301 11.40 8.19 0.04
C SER A 301 11.56 8.37 1.55
N ASP A 302 10.55 8.87 2.27
CA ASP A 302 10.60 9.05 3.73
C ASP A 302 10.78 7.70 4.43
N GLN A 303 11.62 7.69 5.47
CA GLN A 303 11.90 6.47 6.26
C GLN A 303 10.89 6.29 7.39
N ILE A 304 10.53 5.02 7.63
CA ILE A 304 9.74 4.60 8.78
C ILE A 304 10.37 3.37 9.44
N LEU A 305 10.07 3.16 10.72
CA LEU A 305 10.29 1.88 11.36
C LEU A 305 9.09 0.97 11.04
N HIS A 306 9.33 -0.13 10.33
CA HIS A 306 8.26 -1.07 9.99
C HIS A 306 7.78 -1.81 11.25
N PRO A 307 6.46 -1.83 11.56
CA PRO A 307 5.96 -2.33 12.85
C PRO A 307 6.33 -3.78 13.14
N PHE A 308 6.25 -4.65 12.14
CA PHE A 308 6.54 -6.08 12.30
C PHE A 308 8.04 -6.38 12.15
N LEU A 309 8.70 -5.82 11.13
CA LEU A 309 10.13 -6.12 10.87
C LEU A 309 11.07 -5.46 11.88
N GLN A 310 10.64 -4.40 12.56
CA GLN A 310 11.48 -3.54 13.40
C GLN A 310 12.71 -2.98 12.65
N GLU A 311 12.57 -2.79 11.33
CA GLU A 311 13.59 -2.24 10.45
C GLU A 311 13.14 -0.89 9.87
N LYS A 312 14.11 0.01 9.66
CA LYS A 312 13.86 1.26 8.93
C LYS A 312 13.78 0.98 7.43
N ILE A 313 12.63 1.29 6.85
CA ILE A 313 12.38 1.17 5.41
C ILE A 313 11.74 2.45 4.87
N SER A 314 11.82 2.67 3.56
CA SER A 314 11.07 3.77 2.93
C SER A 314 9.58 3.43 2.81
N TRP A 315 8.70 4.45 2.89
CA TRP A 315 7.26 4.27 2.69
C TRP A 315 6.93 3.57 1.38
N GLY A 316 7.69 3.83 0.32
CA GLY A 316 7.50 3.18 -0.97
C GLY A 316 7.71 1.66 -0.97
N LEU A 317 8.41 1.11 0.03
CA LEU A 317 8.61 -0.33 0.17
C LEU A 317 7.55 -1.02 1.02
N VAL A 318 6.72 -0.26 1.75
CA VAL A 318 5.73 -0.86 2.67
C VAL A 318 4.75 -1.80 1.96
N PRO A 319 4.13 -1.44 0.80
CA PRO A 319 3.25 -2.37 0.09
C PRO A 319 3.96 -3.67 -0.34
N TYR A 320 5.23 -3.57 -0.75
CA TYR A 320 6.01 -4.75 -1.19
C TYR A 320 6.36 -5.67 -0.02
N VAL A 321 6.69 -5.11 1.15
CA VAL A 321 6.94 -5.87 2.37
C VAL A 321 5.67 -6.58 2.82
N GLN A 322 4.53 -5.88 2.84
CA GLN A 322 3.26 -6.49 3.22
C GLN A 322 2.81 -7.58 2.23
N ALA A 323 3.01 -7.39 0.93
CA ALA A 323 2.77 -8.44 -0.07
C ALA A 323 3.66 -9.68 0.15
N LEU A 324 4.95 -9.49 0.53
CA LEU A 324 5.84 -10.59 0.90
C LEU A 324 5.37 -11.32 2.16
N LEU A 325 4.94 -10.58 3.19
CA LEU A 325 4.40 -11.16 4.43
C LEU A 325 3.12 -11.97 4.14
N LEU A 326 2.24 -11.43 3.28
CA LEU A 326 1.03 -12.12 2.84
C LEU A 326 1.37 -13.42 2.10
N ALA A 327 2.31 -13.37 1.15
CA ALA A 327 2.75 -14.55 0.42
C ALA A 327 3.37 -15.61 1.35
N ARG A 328 4.12 -15.21 2.39
CA ARG A 328 4.68 -16.11 3.40
C ARG A 328 3.62 -16.76 4.27
N SER A 329 2.60 -16.00 4.70
CA SER A 329 1.47 -16.55 5.45
C SER A 329 0.69 -17.56 4.61
N LEU A 330 0.40 -17.26 3.33
CA LEU A 330 -0.26 -18.20 2.42
C LEU A 330 0.53 -19.49 2.16
N ARG A 331 1.86 -19.43 2.23
CA ARG A 331 2.73 -20.63 2.13
C ARG A 331 2.86 -21.41 3.43
N GLY A 332 2.38 -20.88 4.55
CA GLY A 332 2.59 -21.46 5.88
C GLY A 332 3.98 -21.19 6.48
N ASP A 333 4.74 -20.21 5.94
CA ASP A 333 6.02 -19.77 6.50
C ASP A 333 5.82 -18.84 7.71
N LEU A 334 4.60 -18.35 7.92
CA LEU A 334 4.12 -17.57 9.06
C LEU A 334 2.77 -18.14 9.50
N ASP A 335 2.55 -18.22 10.81
CA ASP A 335 1.29 -18.71 11.38
C ASP A 335 0.10 -17.82 10.96
N ASP A 336 0.30 -16.49 11.01
CA ASP A 336 -0.71 -15.51 10.64
C ASP A 336 -0.12 -14.39 9.77
N TYR A 337 -0.97 -13.69 9.00
CA TYR A 337 -0.60 -12.47 8.31
C TYR A 337 -0.54 -11.30 9.29
N PRO A 338 0.63 -10.67 9.52
CA PRO A 338 0.76 -9.52 10.40
C PRO A 338 0.33 -8.24 9.68
N PRO A 339 -0.82 -7.61 10.04
CA PRO A 339 -1.25 -6.37 9.41
C PRO A 339 -0.31 -5.21 9.73
N PHE A 340 -0.27 -4.23 8.83
CA PHE A 340 0.51 -3.01 9.04
C PHE A 340 -0.18 -2.11 10.08
N MET A 341 0.31 -2.12 11.31
CA MET A 341 -0.22 -1.31 12.42
C MET A 341 0.82 -0.26 12.85
N TRP A 342 0.72 0.96 12.32
CA TRP A 342 1.68 2.04 12.54
C TRP A 342 1.16 3.09 13.52
N LYS A 343 1.97 3.41 14.55
CA LYS A 343 1.62 4.34 15.63
C LYS A 343 2.43 5.64 15.55
#